data_8f8e12e3760adaea6b2e3e15dd508161
#
_entry.id   8f8e12e3760adaea6b2e3e15dd508161
#
_cell.length_a   1.000
_cell.length_b   1.000
_cell.length_c   1.000
_cell.angle_alpha   90.00
_cell.angle_beta   90.00
_cell.angle_gamma   90.00
#
_symmetry.space_group_name_H-M   'P 1'
#
loop_
_entity.id
_entity.type
_entity.pdbx_description
1 polymer ?
#
loop_
_entity_poly.entity_id
_entity_poly.type
_entity_poly.pdbx_seq_one_letter_code
_entity_poly.pdbx_strand_id
1 'polypeptide(L)'
;MTMPARKAATPMRFGLIGCGRISQTHLQALEVLKDLCRLEAVVDTREEAATSVANQYGCKAYTDYRRLLDGDQVDVVIVSTPPNTHAEIATYFLENKKPVLCEKPLATSVDDARRMVDAAAENNVLLMMASKYRYVADTIKAKGIVESGILGEIILFENVFCGKVDMRDRWNASKEVGGGGVIVDNGCHSVDIARFLLGPIEKVQAAEGKRVQKLPVEDTARIHFRTKSDAMGMVDLSWSIQKERDAYIEIFGTEGVLSIGWQCSKYRQSEKMNWVTFGKGYNKVEAFSSQIRNFVQSVRGKEMPLITAEDALESVKVIDAAY
;
A
#
# COMPACT_ATOMS: atom_id res chain seq x y z
N MET A 1 10.62 39.67 21.61
CA MET A 1 9.62 39.51 20.55
C MET A 1 9.17 38.06 20.55
N THR A 2 8.02 37.76 21.11
CA THR A 2 7.40 36.42 21.09
C THR A 2 6.89 36.16 19.68
N MET A 3 7.37 35.12 19.01
CA MET A 3 6.78 34.69 17.74
C MET A 3 5.30 34.38 17.93
N PRO A 4 4.42 34.85 17.03
CA PRO A 4 3.01 34.51 17.12
C PRO A 4 2.86 33.00 16.96
N ALA A 5 2.10 32.38 17.86
CA ALA A 5 1.76 30.96 17.79
C ALA A 5 1.14 30.67 16.41
N ARG A 6 1.77 29.78 15.63
CA ARG A 6 1.21 29.31 14.36
C ARG A 6 -0.20 28.75 14.67
N LYS A 7 -1.24 29.37 14.11
CA LYS A 7 -2.59 28.78 14.14
C LYS A 7 -2.48 27.33 13.67
N ALA A 8 -2.90 26.40 14.50
CA ALA A 8 -2.99 24.99 14.10
C ALA A 8 -3.85 24.91 12.84
N ALA A 9 -3.36 24.21 11.83
CA ALA A 9 -4.13 24.02 10.60
C ALA A 9 -5.38 23.19 10.93
N THR A 10 -6.53 23.58 10.38
CA THR A 10 -7.79 22.84 10.54
C THR A 10 -7.60 21.37 10.15
N PRO A 11 -8.07 20.41 10.93
CA PRO A 11 -8.04 19.00 10.57
C PRO A 11 -8.72 18.76 9.22
N MET A 12 -8.11 17.93 8.38
CA MET A 12 -8.63 17.54 7.06
C MET A 12 -9.81 16.58 7.24
N ARG A 13 -10.92 16.86 6.55
CA ARG A 13 -12.16 16.08 6.64
C ARG A 13 -12.12 14.87 5.72
N PHE A 14 -12.22 13.69 6.29
CA PHE A 14 -12.14 12.42 5.57
C PHE A 14 -13.52 11.79 5.38
N GLY A 15 -13.77 11.28 4.17
CA GLY A 15 -14.76 10.26 3.88
C GLY A 15 -14.07 8.89 3.74
N LEU A 16 -14.60 7.84 4.35
CA LEU A 16 -14.08 6.48 4.21
C LEU A 16 -15.12 5.60 3.51
N ILE A 17 -14.73 4.99 2.39
CA ILE A 17 -15.60 4.18 1.55
C ILE A 17 -15.16 2.73 1.65
N GLY A 18 -16.06 1.87 2.12
CA GLY A 18 -15.80 0.47 2.47
C GLY A 18 -15.48 0.31 3.96
N CYS A 19 -16.42 -0.30 4.73
CA CYS A 19 -16.29 -0.56 6.15
C CYS A 19 -15.82 -2.01 6.44
N GLY A 20 -14.96 -2.55 5.57
CA GLY A 20 -14.41 -3.90 5.67
C GLY A 20 -13.27 -4.03 6.67
N ARG A 21 -12.55 -5.17 6.60
CA ARG A 21 -11.46 -5.48 7.53
C ARG A 21 -10.33 -4.44 7.51
N ILE A 22 -9.93 -3.99 6.31
CA ILE A 22 -8.79 -3.06 6.17
C ILE A 22 -9.14 -1.66 6.66
N SER A 23 -10.40 -1.25 6.55
CA SER A 23 -10.87 0.05 7.01
C SER A 23 -10.61 0.27 8.51
N GLN A 24 -10.66 -0.79 9.32
CA GLN A 24 -10.39 -0.71 10.76
C GLN A 24 -8.98 -0.19 11.06
N THR A 25 -7.99 -0.51 10.21
CA THR A 25 -6.63 0.01 10.39
C THR A 25 -6.53 1.48 9.94
N HIS A 26 -7.24 1.87 8.87
CA HIS A 26 -7.36 3.28 8.49
C HIS A 26 -8.03 4.11 9.59
N LEU A 27 -9.11 3.61 10.18
CA LEU A 27 -9.82 4.26 11.28
C LEU A 27 -8.92 4.45 12.52
N GLN A 28 -8.18 3.40 12.92
CA GLN A 28 -7.19 3.50 13.99
C GLN A 28 -6.10 4.54 13.68
N ALA A 29 -5.62 4.59 12.44
CA ALA A 29 -4.63 5.57 12.02
C ALA A 29 -5.18 7.01 12.01
N LEU A 30 -6.43 7.21 11.61
CA LEU A 30 -7.11 8.52 11.69
C LEU A 30 -7.24 8.98 13.14
N GLU A 31 -7.59 8.08 14.09
CA GLU A 31 -7.62 8.38 15.52
C GLU A 31 -6.25 8.80 16.07
N VAL A 32 -5.18 8.11 15.68
CA VAL A 32 -3.80 8.51 16.04
C VAL A 32 -3.48 9.91 15.51
N LEU A 33 -4.08 10.30 14.39
CA LEU A 33 -3.85 11.58 13.70
C LEU A 33 -4.98 12.60 13.91
N LYS A 34 -5.77 12.51 14.98
CA LYS A 34 -6.95 13.36 15.23
C LYS A 34 -6.69 14.88 15.19
N ASP A 35 -5.46 15.31 15.46
CA ASP A 35 -5.07 16.72 15.35
C ASP A 35 -4.86 17.15 13.87
N LEU A 36 -4.71 16.20 12.96
CA LEU A 36 -4.45 16.41 11.54
C LEU A 36 -5.64 16.02 10.65
N CYS A 37 -6.43 15.05 11.08
CA CYS A 37 -7.50 14.39 10.35
C CYS A 37 -8.78 14.34 11.19
N ARG A 38 -9.95 14.43 10.52
CA ARG A 38 -11.26 14.19 11.12
C ARG A 38 -12.08 13.30 10.20
N LEU A 39 -12.64 12.22 10.73
CA LEU A 39 -13.59 11.37 10.01
C LEU A 39 -14.97 12.03 10.05
N GLU A 40 -15.50 12.39 8.88
CA GLU A 40 -16.83 13.01 8.77
C GLU A 40 -17.92 12.02 8.42
N ALA A 41 -17.59 11.05 7.58
CA ALA A 41 -18.56 10.09 7.12
C ALA A 41 -17.91 8.78 6.69
N VAL A 42 -18.68 7.70 6.79
CA VAL A 42 -18.34 6.38 6.26
C VAL A 42 -19.41 5.90 5.31
N VAL A 43 -19.01 5.08 4.35
CA VAL A 43 -19.90 4.51 3.34
C VAL A 43 -19.65 3.00 3.22
N ASP A 44 -20.72 2.21 3.25
CA ASP A 44 -20.67 0.79 2.86
C ASP A 44 -22.04 0.42 2.27
N THR A 45 -22.09 -0.36 1.22
CA THR A 45 -23.36 -0.84 0.62
C THR A 45 -24.20 -1.65 1.61
N ARG A 46 -23.58 -2.23 2.63
CA ARG A 46 -24.24 -2.86 3.77
C ARG A 46 -24.47 -1.80 4.85
N GLU A 47 -25.72 -1.39 4.99
CA GLU A 47 -26.14 -0.33 5.94
C GLU A 47 -25.68 -0.61 7.38
N GLU A 48 -25.79 -1.87 7.82
CA GLU A 48 -25.35 -2.27 9.17
C GLU A 48 -23.85 -2.02 9.39
N ALA A 49 -23.00 -2.30 8.38
CA ALA A 49 -21.58 -2.08 8.47
C ALA A 49 -21.24 -0.58 8.56
N ALA A 50 -21.88 0.26 7.74
CA ALA A 50 -21.71 1.70 7.78
C ALA A 50 -22.19 2.28 9.12
N THR A 51 -23.38 1.89 9.57
CA THR A 51 -23.97 2.38 10.84
C THR A 51 -23.14 1.97 12.05
N SER A 52 -22.64 0.74 12.09
CA SER A 52 -21.78 0.25 13.17
C SER A 52 -20.51 1.09 13.32
N VAL A 53 -19.82 1.36 12.20
CA VAL A 53 -18.61 2.19 12.20
C VAL A 53 -18.95 3.65 12.54
N ALA A 54 -20.03 4.19 11.99
CA ALA A 54 -20.45 5.56 12.24
C ALA A 54 -20.76 5.81 13.73
N ASN A 55 -21.45 4.87 14.38
CA ASN A 55 -21.72 4.95 15.81
C ASN A 55 -20.45 4.89 16.67
N GLN A 56 -19.49 4.03 16.26
CA GLN A 56 -18.23 3.87 16.99
C GLN A 56 -17.36 5.14 16.93
N TYR A 57 -17.34 5.81 15.77
CA TYR A 57 -16.46 6.96 15.53
C TYR A 57 -17.18 8.33 15.55
N GLY A 58 -18.49 8.35 15.80
CA GLY A 58 -19.25 9.59 15.90
C GLY A 58 -19.35 10.37 14.59
N CYS A 59 -19.50 9.68 13.47
CA CYS A 59 -19.58 10.28 12.13
C CYS A 59 -20.90 9.89 11.42
N LYS A 60 -21.10 10.38 10.18
CA LYS A 60 -22.28 10.04 9.39
C LYS A 60 -22.11 8.69 8.68
N ALA A 61 -23.20 7.97 8.47
CA ALA A 61 -23.27 6.74 7.69
C ALA A 61 -24.07 6.95 6.41
N TYR A 62 -23.56 6.40 5.30
CA TYR A 62 -24.23 6.37 4.01
C TYR A 62 -24.08 5.01 3.35
N THR A 63 -25.00 4.66 2.44
CA THR A 63 -24.93 3.45 1.61
C THR A 63 -24.50 3.74 0.16
N ASP A 64 -24.50 5.02 -0.25
CA ASP A 64 -24.02 5.49 -1.56
C ASP A 64 -22.89 6.49 -1.36
N TYR A 65 -21.71 6.22 -1.95
CA TYR A 65 -20.52 7.06 -1.84
C TYR A 65 -20.72 8.47 -2.43
N ARG A 66 -21.65 8.62 -3.37
CA ARG A 66 -21.95 9.93 -4.00
C ARG A 66 -22.45 10.94 -2.98
N ARG A 67 -23.07 10.46 -1.89
CA ARG A 67 -23.57 11.32 -0.80
C ARG A 67 -22.46 12.06 -0.05
N LEU A 68 -21.21 11.65 -0.18
CA LEU A 68 -20.07 12.37 0.42
C LEU A 68 -19.84 13.75 -0.20
N LEU A 69 -20.34 14.01 -1.41
CA LEU A 69 -20.25 15.31 -2.07
C LEU A 69 -21.41 16.25 -1.70
N ASP A 70 -22.46 15.75 -1.06
CA ASP A 70 -23.60 16.57 -0.66
C ASP A 70 -23.14 17.61 0.39
N GLY A 71 -23.23 18.90 0.05
CA GLY A 71 -22.93 20.00 0.98
C GLY A 71 -21.46 20.12 1.39
N ASP A 72 -20.53 19.67 0.54
CA ASP A 72 -19.07 19.80 0.74
C ASP A 72 -18.60 19.25 2.12
N GLN A 73 -19.03 18.03 2.45
CA GLN A 73 -18.78 17.44 3.77
C GLN A 73 -17.33 16.97 3.94
N VAL A 74 -16.67 16.54 2.87
CA VAL A 74 -15.33 15.93 2.92
C VAL A 74 -14.33 16.70 2.05
N ASP A 75 -13.09 16.77 2.52
CA ASP A 75 -11.98 17.34 1.75
C ASP A 75 -11.32 16.26 0.88
N VAL A 76 -11.22 15.04 1.41
CA VAL A 76 -10.54 13.90 0.79
C VAL A 76 -11.27 12.60 1.09
N VAL A 77 -10.99 11.55 0.31
CA VAL A 77 -11.57 10.22 0.55
C VAL A 77 -10.52 9.12 0.63
N ILE A 78 -10.83 8.11 1.45
CA ILE A 78 -10.14 6.81 1.45
C ILE A 78 -11.06 5.79 0.79
N VAL A 79 -10.58 5.12 -0.27
CA VAL A 79 -11.28 4.03 -0.94
C VAL A 79 -10.69 2.71 -0.44
N SER A 80 -11.48 1.94 0.31
CA SER A 80 -11.10 0.65 0.92
C SER A 80 -12.13 -0.46 0.65
N THR A 81 -12.76 -0.37 -0.50
CA THR A 81 -13.70 -1.34 -1.07
C THR A 81 -12.97 -2.51 -1.75
N PRO A 82 -13.65 -3.51 -2.30
CA PRO A 82 -12.99 -4.51 -3.16
C PRO A 82 -12.38 -3.90 -4.43
N PRO A 83 -11.23 -4.44 -4.92
CA PRO A 83 -10.44 -3.81 -5.98
C PRO A 83 -11.17 -3.54 -7.30
N ASN A 84 -12.14 -4.39 -7.68
CA ASN A 84 -12.93 -4.19 -8.90
C ASN A 84 -13.82 -2.93 -8.89
N THR A 85 -13.99 -2.30 -7.73
CA THR A 85 -14.76 -1.06 -7.60
C THR A 85 -13.89 0.20 -7.47
N HIS A 86 -12.58 0.02 -7.31
CA HIS A 86 -11.66 1.13 -7.05
C HIS A 86 -11.69 2.17 -8.17
N ALA A 87 -11.63 1.72 -9.43
CA ALA A 87 -11.55 2.63 -10.57
C ALA A 87 -12.80 3.48 -10.73
N GLU A 88 -14.01 2.89 -10.58
CA GLU A 88 -15.27 3.65 -10.65
C GLU A 88 -15.32 4.70 -9.53
N ILE A 89 -15.10 4.27 -8.29
CA ILE A 89 -15.25 5.14 -7.13
C ILE A 89 -14.18 6.24 -7.12
N ALA A 90 -12.91 5.86 -7.33
CA ALA A 90 -11.82 6.83 -7.29
C ALA A 90 -11.94 7.87 -8.43
N THR A 91 -12.23 7.43 -9.67
CA THR A 91 -12.43 8.35 -10.80
C THR A 91 -13.54 9.35 -10.52
N TYR A 92 -14.67 8.90 -9.95
CA TYR A 92 -15.76 9.78 -9.57
C TYR A 92 -15.31 10.93 -8.64
N PHE A 93 -14.50 10.63 -7.61
CA PHE A 93 -14.00 11.66 -6.70
C PHE A 93 -12.93 12.55 -7.33
N LEU A 94 -12.04 11.99 -8.14
CA LEU A 94 -11.00 12.73 -8.84
C LEU A 94 -11.61 13.75 -9.83
N GLU A 95 -12.62 13.35 -10.61
CA GLU A 95 -13.38 14.23 -11.50
C GLU A 95 -14.12 15.37 -10.73
N ASN A 96 -14.51 15.09 -9.49
CA ASN A 96 -15.10 16.08 -8.59
C ASN A 96 -14.05 16.80 -7.71
N LYS A 97 -12.77 16.77 -8.12
CA LYS A 97 -11.65 17.49 -7.48
C LYS A 97 -11.42 17.12 -6.02
N LYS A 98 -11.74 15.89 -5.62
CA LYS A 98 -11.44 15.38 -4.29
C LYS A 98 -10.24 14.44 -4.34
N PRO A 99 -9.16 14.71 -3.58
CA PRO A 99 -8.01 13.82 -3.48
C PRO A 99 -8.39 12.44 -2.95
N VAL A 100 -7.77 11.40 -3.50
CA VAL A 100 -8.09 10.01 -3.22
C VAL A 100 -6.86 9.25 -2.69
N LEU A 101 -7.01 8.62 -1.53
CA LEU A 101 -6.14 7.55 -1.06
C LEU A 101 -6.84 6.22 -1.31
N CYS A 102 -6.39 5.46 -2.32
CA CYS A 102 -7.02 4.21 -2.75
C CYS A 102 -6.24 2.99 -2.27
N GLU A 103 -6.92 2.00 -1.69
CA GLU A 103 -6.28 0.73 -1.30
C GLU A 103 -5.66 0.00 -2.48
N LYS A 104 -4.69 -0.85 -2.15
CA LYS A 104 -4.01 -1.72 -3.11
C LYS A 104 -4.86 -3.00 -3.43
N PRO A 105 -4.71 -3.57 -4.63
CA PRO A 105 -4.05 -2.97 -5.79
C PRO A 105 -4.83 -1.73 -6.24
N LEU A 106 -4.17 -0.80 -6.94
CA LEU A 106 -4.84 0.42 -7.39
C LEU A 106 -6.10 0.09 -8.21
N ALA A 107 -5.99 -0.88 -9.10
CA ALA A 107 -7.09 -1.44 -9.89
C ALA A 107 -6.79 -2.89 -10.25
N THR A 108 -7.77 -3.59 -10.83
CA THR A 108 -7.66 -4.99 -11.28
C THR A 108 -7.16 -5.13 -12.72
N SER A 109 -7.05 -4.03 -13.45
CA SER A 109 -6.51 -3.96 -14.81
C SER A 109 -5.64 -2.73 -15.02
N VAL A 110 -4.74 -2.81 -16.02
CA VAL A 110 -3.90 -1.67 -16.42
C VAL A 110 -4.75 -0.52 -16.96
N ASP A 111 -5.79 -0.82 -17.72
CA ASP A 111 -6.68 0.20 -18.32
C ASP A 111 -7.43 0.98 -17.23
N ASP A 112 -7.95 0.29 -16.21
CA ASP A 112 -8.62 0.93 -15.08
C ASP A 112 -7.64 1.79 -14.26
N ALA A 113 -6.44 1.28 -13.99
CA ALA A 113 -5.41 2.05 -13.31
C ALA A 113 -5.01 3.30 -14.11
N ARG A 114 -4.88 3.18 -15.44
CA ARG A 114 -4.61 4.30 -16.35
C ARG A 114 -5.72 5.35 -16.27
N ARG A 115 -6.99 4.94 -16.36
CA ARG A 115 -8.13 5.84 -16.25
C ARG A 115 -8.11 6.64 -14.94
N MET A 116 -7.76 6.01 -13.82
CA MET A 116 -7.63 6.70 -12.53
C MET A 116 -6.49 7.73 -12.53
N VAL A 117 -5.34 7.37 -13.11
CA VAL A 117 -4.17 8.27 -13.21
C VAL A 117 -4.48 9.47 -14.10
N ASP A 118 -5.09 9.21 -15.27
CA ASP A 118 -5.49 10.27 -16.23
C ASP A 118 -6.50 11.22 -15.59
N ALA A 119 -7.53 10.71 -14.89
CA ALA A 119 -8.51 11.53 -14.18
C ALA A 119 -7.85 12.40 -13.08
N ALA A 120 -6.85 11.87 -12.37
CA ALA A 120 -6.10 12.64 -11.38
C ALA A 120 -5.31 13.78 -12.04
N ALA A 121 -4.62 13.49 -13.15
CA ALA A 121 -3.82 14.46 -13.90
C ALA A 121 -4.69 15.57 -14.54
N GLU A 122 -5.76 15.20 -15.24
CA GLU A 122 -6.68 16.13 -15.91
C GLU A 122 -7.34 17.11 -14.93
N ASN A 123 -7.65 16.66 -13.73
CA ASN A 123 -8.27 17.48 -12.69
C ASN A 123 -7.27 18.14 -11.74
N ASN A 124 -5.95 17.87 -11.90
CA ASN A 124 -4.88 18.35 -11.02
C ASN A 124 -5.16 18.02 -9.55
N VAL A 125 -5.50 16.75 -9.28
CA VAL A 125 -5.88 16.23 -7.95
C VAL A 125 -4.98 15.06 -7.56
N LEU A 126 -4.64 14.96 -6.29
CA LEU A 126 -3.80 13.87 -5.80
C LEU A 126 -4.55 12.53 -5.79
N LEU A 127 -3.99 11.57 -6.51
CA LEU A 127 -4.27 10.14 -6.36
C LEU A 127 -3.04 9.47 -5.73
N MET A 128 -3.25 8.74 -4.64
CA MET A 128 -2.20 7.98 -3.98
C MET A 128 -2.68 6.55 -3.68
N MET A 129 -1.87 5.55 -4.01
CA MET A 129 -2.16 4.17 -3.63
C MET A 129 -1.74 3.88 -2.19
N ALA A 130 -2.60 3.21 -1.43
CA ALA A 130 -2.33 2.83 -0.05
C ALA A 130 -1.43 1.58 0.03
N SER A 131 -0.14 1.74 -0.22
CA SER A 131 0.87 0.70 -0.10
C SER A 131 1.68 0.87 1.19
N LYS A 132 1.11 0.42 2.29
CA LYS A 132 1.60 0.60 3.66
C LYS A 132 3.06 0.24 3.88
N TYR A 133 3.60 -0.73 3.14
CA TYR A 133 4.97 -1.21 3.36
C TYR A 133 6.04 -0.18 2.97
N ARG A 134 5.77 0.74 2.03
CA ARG A 134 6.68 1.88 1.79
C ARG A 134 6.77 2.81 3.00
N TYR A 135 5.72 2.85 3.84
CA TYR A 135 5.61 3.72 5.01
C TYR A 135 6.07 3.08 6.32
N VAL A 136 6.56 1.84 6.27
CA VAL A 136 7.27 1.25 7.40
C VAL A 136 8.57 2.02 7.61
N ALA A 137 8.81 2.51 8.83
CA ALA A 137 9.99 3.32 9.13
C ALA A 137 11.30 2.63 8.73
N ASP A 138 11.35 1.31 8.90
CA ASP A 138 12.51 0.50 8.52
C ASP A 138 12.69 0.44 7.00
N THR A 139 11.60 0.37 6.21
CA THR A 139 11.66 0.39 4.75
C THR A 139 12.19 1.75 4.23
N ILE A 140 11.77 2.85 4.84
CA ILE A 140 12.27 4.19 4.49
C ILE A 140 13.76 4.31 4.79
N LYS A 141 14.20 3.83 5.95
CA LYS A 141 15.64 3.81 6.30
C LYS A 141 16.44 2.90 5.39
N ALA A 142 15.89 1.72 5.06
CA ALA A 142 16.51 0.77 4.13
C ALA A 142 16.74 1.41 2.76
N LYS A 143 15.78 2.20 2.26
CA LYS A 143 15.94 2.96 1.01
C LYS A 143 17.16 3.88 1.08
N GLY A 144 17.32 4.65 2.16
CA GLY A 144 18.49 5.50 2.37
C GLY A 144 19.82 4.72 2.45
N ILE A 145 19.80 3.52 3.08
CA ILE A 145 20.99 2.64 3.15
C ILE A 145 21.36 2.13 1.75
N VAL A 146 20.39 1.69 0.95
CA VAL A 146 20.62 1.25 -0.43
C VAL A 146 21.16 2.40 -1.29
N GLU A 147 20.56 3.58 -1.20
CA GLU A 147 20.97 4.77 -1.96
C GLU A 147 22.34 5.32 -1.54
N SER A 148 22.77 5.07 -0.30
CA SER A 148 24.10 5.49 0.17
C SER A 148 25.26 4.71 -0.49
N GLY A 149 24.95 3.61 -1.18
CA GLY A 149 25.96 2.75 -1.81
C GLY A 149 26.78 1.89 -0.85
N ILE A 150 26.48 1.91 0.46
CA ILE A 150 27.25 1.16 1.48
C ILE A 150 27.18 -0.37 1.31
N LEU A 151 26.21 -0.86 0.53
CA LEU A 151 26.04 -2.27 0.20
C LEU A 151 26.77 -2.66 -1.10
N GLY A 152 27.37 -1.69 -1.81
CA GLY A 152 27.92 -1.87 -3.15
C GLY A 152 26.81 -1.99 -4.20
N GLU A 153 27.09 -2.67 -5.31
CA GLU A 153 26.09 -2.98 -6.34
C GLU A 153 25.11 -4.02 -5.80
N ILE A 154 23.81 -3.75 -5.93
CA ILE A 154 22.78 -4.69 -5.50
C ILE A 154 22.65 -5.80 -6.55
N ILE A 155 22.83 -7.04 -6.11
CA ILE A 155 22.82 -8.23 -6.96
C ILE A 155 21.51 -9.00 -6.79
N LEU A 156 21.07 -9.24 -5.53
CA LEU A 156 19.88 -10.04 -5.26
C LEU A 156 18.92 -9.32 -4.30
N PHE A 157 17.65 -9.57 -4.52
CA PHE A 157 16.54 -9.18 -3.64
C PHE A 157 15.67 -10.41 -3.37
N GLU A 158 15.38 -10.66 -2.12
CA GLU A 158 14.44 -11.69 -1.69
C GLU A 158 13.31 -11.07 -0.88
N ASN A 159 12.06 -11.50 -1.15
CA ASN A 159 10.90 -11.15 -0.34
C ASN A 159 10.05 -12.40 -0.08
N VAL A 160 9.54 -12.52 1.14
CA VAL A 160 8.71 -13.63 1.56
C VAL A 160 7.44 -13.11 2.24
N PHE A 161 6.30 -13.31 1.57
CA PHE A 161 4.97 -13.08 2.11
C PHE A 161 4.15 -14.38 2.07
N CYS A 162 4.56 -15.33 2.90
CA CYS A 162 3.91 -16.62 3.05
C CYS A 162 3.31 -16.74 4.45
N GLY A 163 2.00 -16.95 4.52
CA GLY A 163 1.28 -17.14 5.76
C GLY A 163 0.03 -18.00 5.56
N LYS A 164 -0.29 -18.86 6.52
CA LYS A 164 -1.47 -19.72 6.42
C LYS A 164 -2.73 -18.92 6.76
N VAL A 165 -3.54 -18.64 5.72
CA VAL A 165 -4.80 -17.89 5.83
C VAL A 165 -5.87 -18.61 5.04
N ASP A 166 -7.02 -18.91 5.66
CA ASP A 166 -8.17 -19.46 4.93
C ASP A 166 -8.81 -18.37 4.08
N MET A 167 -8.85 -18.60 2.77
CA MET A 167 -9.36 -17.67 1.77
C MET A 167 -10.71 -18.08 1.16
N ARG A 168 -11.27 -19.23 1.53
CA ARG A 168 -12.45 -19.82 0.88
C ARG A 168 -13.68 -18.92 0.85
N ASP A 169 -13.89 -18.13 1.90
CA ASP A 169 -15.05 -17.23 2.02
C ASP A 169 -14.67 -15.76 1.87
N ARG A 170 -13.54 -15.48 1.20
CA ARG A 170 -13.06 -14.11 1.00
C ARG A 170 -13.18 -13.69 -0.45
N TRP A 171 -13.54 -12.45 -0.68
CA TRP A 171 -13.61 -11.85 -2.01
C TRP A 171 -12.27 -11.92 -2.77
N ASN A 172 -11.11 -11.90 -2.07
CA ASN A 172 -9.79 -12.07 -2.68
C ASN A 172 -9.63 -13.41 -3.43
N ALA A 173 -10.47 -14.42 -3.10
CA ALA A 173 -10.48 -15.70 -3.79
C ALA A 173 -11.33 -15.70 -5.09
N SER A 174 -11.98 -14.57 -5.43
CA SER A 174 -12.70 -14.37 -6.69
C SER A 174 -11.83 -13.59 -7.66
N LYS A 175 -11.60 -14.14 -8.86
CA LYS A 175 -10.85 -13.45 -9.92
C LYS A 175 -11.56 -12.17 -10.38
N GLU A 176 -12.91 -12.20 -10.45
CA GLU A 176 -13.74 -11.08 -10.89
C GLU A 176 -13.67 -9.89 -9.92
N VAL A 177 -13.47 -10.17 -8.63
CA VAL A 177 -13.45 -9.16 -7.57
C VAL A 177 -12.03 -8.72 -7.24
N GLY A 178 -11.13 -9.70 -7.05
CA GLY A 178 -9.74 -9.47 -6.63
C GLY A 178 -8.77 -9.20 -7.78
N GLY A 179 -9.12 -9.56 -9.02
CA GLY A 179 -8.26 -9.48 -10.19
C GLY A 179 -7.34 -10.70 -10.36
N GLY A 180 -7.16 -11.50 -9.33
CA GLY A 180 -6.29 -12.69 -9.27
C GLY A 180 -6.19 -13.22 -7.85
N GLY A 181 -5.20 -14.05 -7.59
CA GLY A 181 -4.97 -14.65 -6.28
C GLY A 181 -3.86 -13.98 -5.47
N VAL A 182 -2.96 -14.80 -4.91
CA VAL A 182 -1.87 -14.31 -4.05
C VAL A 182 -0.89 -13.40 -4.79
N ILE A 183 -0.76 -13.55 -6.11
CA ILE A 183 0.08 -12.67 -6.94
C ILE A 183 -0.47 -11.25 -6.90
N VAL A 184 -1.77 -11.07 -7.07
CA VAL A 184 -2.40 -9.73 -6.98
C VAL A 184 -2.42 -9.25 -5.53
N ASP A 185 -2.87 -10.06 -4.58
CA ASP A 185 -3.10 -9.61 -3.20
C ASP A 185 -1.80 -9.30 -2.46
N ASN A 186 -0.86 -10.25 -2.39
CA ASN A 186 0.41 -10.07 -1.70
C ASN A 186 1.51 -9.57 -2.63
N GLY A 187 1.52 -10.03 -3.89
CA GLY A 187 2.54 -9.67 -4.87
C GLY A 187 2.55 -8.19 -5.21
N CYS A 188 1.40 -7.49 -5.21
CA CYS A 188 1.38 -6.04 -5.40
C CYS A 188 2.20 -5.29 -4.32
N HIS A 189 2.21 -5.76 -3.07
CA HIS A 189 3.08 -5.22 -2.03
C HIS A 189 4.55 -5.49 -2.33
N SER A 190 4.87 -6.71 -2.74
CA SER A 190 6.25 -7.14 -3.02
C SER A 190 6.86 -6.35 -4.18
N VAL A 191 6.10 -6.24 -5.28
CA VAL A 191 6.50 -5.46 -6.47
C VAL A 191 6.69 -3.98 -6.12
N ASP A 192 5.75 -3.41 -5.38
CA ASP A 192 5.82 -2.01 -4.98
C ASP A 192 7.05 -1.71 -4.10
N ILE A 193 7.34 -2.57 -3.13
CA ILE A 193 8.53 -2.43 -2.27
C ILE A 193 9.82 -2.62 -3.08
N ALA A 194 9.87 -3.64 -3.95
CA ALA A 194 11.05 -3.89 -4.79
C ALA A 194 11.34 -2.67 -5.68
N ARG A 195 10.30 -2.12 -6.33
CA ARG A 195 10.43 -0.90 -7.15
C ARG A 195 10.85 0.32 -6.32
N PHE A 196 10.35 0.45 -5.11
CA PHE A 196 10.75 1.53 -4.20
C PHE A 196 12.21 1.43 -3.82
N LEU A 197 12.70 0.25 -3.46
CA LEU A 197 14.07 0.05 -2.96
C LEU A 197 15.11 0.04 -4.10
N LEU A 198 14.79 -0.61 -5.23
CA LEU A 198 15.75 -0.94 -6.28
C LEU A 198 15.51 -0.22 -7.61
N GLY A 199 14.40 0.51 -7.75
CA GLY A 199 14.03 1.15 -9.00
C GLY A 199 13.16 0.28 -9.92
N PRO A 200 13.00 0.67 -11.20
CA PRO A 200 12.08 0.03 -12.13
C PRO A 200 12.39 -1.46 -12.36
N ILE A 201 11.34 -2.28 -12.40
CA ILE A 201 11.39 -3.69 -12.83
C ILE A 201 11.23 -3.70 -14.35
N GLU A 202 12.18 -4.34 -15.05
CA GLU A 202 12.19 -4.43 -16.52
C GLU A 202 11.64 -5.76 -17.03
N LYS A 203 11.93 -6.85 -16.31
CA LYS A 203 11.45 -8.20 -16.65
C LYS A 203 10.83 -8.85 -15.43
N VAL A 204 9.71 -9.52 -15.64
CA VAL A 204 9.00 -10.24 -14.58
C VAL A 204 8.45 -11.55 -15.13
N GLN A 205 8.45 -12.58 -14.32
CA GLN A 205 7.84 -13.87 -14.60
C GLN A 205 7.33 -14.47 -13.28
N ALA A 206 6.14 -15.03 -13.30
CA ALA A 206 5.62 -15.79 -12.16
C ALA A 206 5.44 -17.26 -12.49
N ALA A 207 5.57 -18.09 -11.48
CA ALA A 207 5.22 -19.51 -11.50
C ALA A 207 4.19 -19.77 -10.42
N GLU A 208 3.04 -20.29 -10.82
CA GLU A 208 2.01 -20.75 -9.90
C GLU A 208 2.44 -22.08 -9.24
N GLY A 209 2.25 -22.18 -7.92
CA GLY A 209 2.42 -23.41 -7.18
C GLY A 209 1.16 -24.29 -7.21
N LYS A 210 1.25 -25.45 -6.52
CA LYS A 210 0.09 -26.30 -6.34
C LYS A 210 -1.00 -25.56 -5.53
N ARG A 211 -2.23 -25.51 -6.04
CA ARG A 211 -3.39 -24.95 -5.32
C ARG A 211 -3.81 -25.88 -4.18
N VAL A 212 -3.53 -25.47 -2.97
CA VAL A 212 -3.81 -26.26 -1.76
C VAL A 212 -5.26 -26.07 -1.29
N GLN A 213 -5.76 -24.83 -1.35
CA GLN A 213 -7.11 -24.48 -0.87
C GLN A 213 -8.22 -24.76 -1.91
N LYS A 214 -7.88 -25.24 -3.12
CA LYS A 214 -8.82 -25.49 -4.22
C LYS A 214 -9.64 -24.25 -4.62
N LEU A 215 -8.98 -23.09 -4.62
CA LEU A 215 -9.57 -21.82 -5.03
C LEU A 215 -9.56 -21.68 -6.57
N PRO A 216 -10.43 -20.83 -7.15
CA PRO A 216 -10.40 -20.51 -8.58
C PRO A 216 -9.16 -19.68 -8.99
N VAL A 217 -8.42 -19.14 -8.01
CA VAL A 217 -7.20 -18.34 -8.17
C VAL A 217 -6.02 -19.04 -7.49
N GLU A 218 -4.81 -18.65 -7.81
CA GLU A 218 -3.58 -19.18 -7.23
C GLU A 218 -3.44 -18.77 -5.74
N ASP A 219 -3.11 -19.74 -4.89
CA ASP A 219 -2.90 -19.55 -3.45
C ASP A 219 -1.43 -19.60 -3.05
N THR A 220 -0.57 -19.98 -3.99
CA THR A 220 0.88 -20.06 -3.83
C THR A 220 1.54 -19.75 -5.16
N ALA A 221 2.51 -18.84 -5.15
CA ALA A 221 3.24 -18.45 -6.34
C ALA A 221 4.66 -17.98 -6.00
N ARG A 222 5.53 -18.00 -7.00
CA ARG A 222 6.85 -17.39 -6.96
C ARG A 222 6.99 -16.43 -8.12
N ILE A 223 7.43 -15.20 -7.84
CA ILE A 223 7.75 -14.20 -8.84
C ILE A 223 9.26 -14.06 -8.92
N HIS A 224 9.78 -14.08 -10.14
CA HIS A 224 11.15 -13.68 -10.46
C HIS A 224 11.10 -12.39 -11.25
N PHE A 225 12.03 -11.49 -10.98
CA PHE A 225 12.13 -10.24 -11.73
C PHE A 225 13.59 -9.81 -11.91
N ARG A 226 13.80 -8.89 -12.85
CA ARG A 226 15.05 -8.18 -13.05
C ARG A 226 14.76 -6.69 -13.13
N THR A 227 15.53 -5.91 -12.39
CA THR A 227 15.43 -4.45 -12.42
C THR A 227 16.20 -3.86 -13.60
N LYS A 228 15.96 -2.59 -13.91
CA LYS A 228 16.72 -1.85 -14.90
C LYS A 228 18.23 -1.75 -14.58
N SER A 229 18.59 -1.80 -13.29
CA SER A 229 19.98 -1.86 -12.79
C SER A 229 20.55 -3.27 -12.73
N ASP A 230 19.90 -4.23 -13.36
CA ASP A 230 20.30 -5.65 -13.50
C ASP A 230 20.26 -6.49 -12.21
N ALA A 231 19.75 -5.95 -11.09
CA ALA A 231 19.52 -6.73 -9.89
C ALA A 231 18.40 -7.75 -10.11
N MET A 232 18.61 -8.99 -9.64
CA MET A 232 17.62 -10.06 -9.70
C MET A 232 16.78 -10.11 -8.42
N GLY A 233 15.48 -10.31 -8.57
CA GLY A 233 14.58 -10.48 -7.44
C GLY A 233 13.82 -11.79 -7.45
N MET A 234 13.57 -12.30 -6.25
CA MET A 234 12.72 -13.45 -6.00
C MET A 234 11.70 -13.12 -4.91
N VAL A 235 10.45 -13.45 -5.18
CA VAL A 235 9.34 -13.24 -4.24
C VAL A 235 8.60 -14.55 -4.04
N ASP A 236 8.49 -15.00 -2.79
CA ASP A 236 7.68 -16.14 -2.41
C ASP A 236 6.37 -15.67 -1.80
N LEU A 237 5.26 -16.12 -2.36
CA LEU A 237 3.90 -15.75 -1.99
C LEU A 237 3.09 -17.00 -1.64
N SER A 238 2.39 -16.99 -0.51
CA SER A 238 1.44 -18.06 -0.22
C SER A 238 0.40 -17.66 0.83
N TRP A 239 -0.84 -18.12 0.62
CA TRP A 239 -1.89 -18.16 1.64
C TRP A 239 -2.01 -19.52 2.30
N SER A 240 -1.28 -20.55 1.80
CA SER A 240 -1.49 -21.94 2.17
C SER A 240 -0.36 -22.57 2.97
N ILE A 241 0.83 -21.99 2.91
CA ILE A 241 1.99 -22.44 3.68
C ILE A 241 2.57 -21.31 4.53
N GLN A 242 3.18 -21.68 5.64
CA GLN A 242 3.96 -20.78 6.46
C GLN A 242 5.44 -20.99 6.16
N LYS A 243 6.10 -19.92 5.70
CA LYS A 243 7.54 -19.87 5.51
C LYS A 243 8.11 -18.88 6.52
N GLU A 244 8.44 -19.38 7.70
CA GLU A 244 8.97 -18.54 8.77
C GLU A 244 10.35 -18.02 8.43
N ARG A 245 10.51 -16.70 8.50
CA ARG A 245 11.78 -15.98 8.44
C ARG A 245 11.71 -14.75 9.33
N ASP A 246 12.83 -14.41 9.97
CA ASP A 246 12.95 -13.17 10.77
C ASP A 246 12.79 -11.94 9.91
N ALA A 247 13.33 -11.98 8.68
CA ALA A 247 13.22 -10.93 7.68
C ALA A 247 12.20 -11.30 6.60
N TYR A 248 11.36 -10.32 6.21
CA TYR A 248 10.48 -10.45 5.06
C TYR A 248 11.10 -9.87 3.77
N ILE A 249 12.19 -9.10 3.88
CA ILE A 249 13.01 -8.65 2.76
C ILE A 249 14.48 -8.83 3.12
N GLU A 250 15.25 -9.36 2.17
CA GLU A 250 16.71 -9.40 2.20
C GLU A 250 17.28 -8.83 0.90
N ILE A 251 18.30 -8.00 1.00
CA ILE A 251 18.99 -7.35 -0.12
C ILE A 251 20.47 -7.68 -0.02
N PHE A 252 21.02 -8.23 -1.07
CA PHE A 252 22.42 -8.66 -1.16
C PHE A 252 23.15 -7.81 -2.18
N GLY A 253 24.13 -7.06 -1.71
CA GLY A 253 25.04 -6.31 -2.56
C GLY A 253 26.46 -6.88 -2.52
N THR A 254 27.33 -6.35 -3.37
CA THR A 254 28.75 -6.77 -3.45
C THR A 254 29.52 -6.49 -2.16
N GLU A 255 29.11 -5.45 -1.42
CA GLU A 255 29.79 -4.96 -0.21
C GLU A 255 28.99 -5.18 1.07
N GLY A 256 27.80 -5.79 1.01
CA GLY A 256 27.02 -6.00 2.22
C GLY A 256 25.64 -6.62 1.99
N VAL A 257 24.98 -6.86 3.13
CA VAL A 257 23.64 -7.45 3.19
C VAL A 257 22.75 -6.60 4.08
N LEU A 258 21.50 -6.39 3.67
CA LEU A 258 20.48 -5.72 4.46
C LEU A 258 19.26 -6.63 4.63
N SER A 259 18.71 -6.66 5.85
CA SER A 259 17.51 -7.42 6.19
C SER A 259 16.47 -6.49 6.81
N ILE A 260 15.25 -6.47 6.26
CA ILE A 260 14.08 -5.80 6.84
C ILE A 260 13.23 -6.90 7.50
N GLY A 261 13.16 -6.87 8.82
CA GLY A 261 12.53 -7.91 9.61
C GLY A 261 11.18 -7.52 10.20
N TRP A 262 10.45 -8.52 10.69
CA TRP A 262 9.19 -8.31 11.39
C TRP A 262 9.36 -7.64 12.76
N GLN A 263 10.50 -7.91 13.43
CA GLN A 263 10.80 -7.39 14.78
C GLN A 263 12.08 -6.55 14.84
N CYS A 264 12.98 -6.71 13.87
CA CYS A 264 14.27 -6.03 13.85
C CYS A 264 14.79 -5.94 12.42
N SER A 265 15.27 -4.77 12.04
CA SER A 265 15.93 -4.56 10.74
C SER A 265 17.39 -4.21 10.94
N LYS A 266 18.26 -4.82 10.13
CA LYS A 266 19.71 -4.75 10.30
C LYS A 266 20.44 -4.84 8.97
N TYR A 267 21.66 -4.32 8.92
CA TYR A 267 22.58 -4.50 7.79
C TYR A 267 23.98 -4.85 8.27
N ARG A 268 24.78 -5.41 7.38
CA ARG A 268 26.19 -5.72 7.62
C ARG A 268 26.97 -5.49 6.35
N GLN A 269 28.14 -4.82 6.46
CA GLN A 269 29.13 -4.74 5.39
C GLN A 269 29.98 -6.02 5.37
N SER A 270 30.39 -6.46 4.18
CA SER A 270 31.14 -7.72 3.98
C SER A 270 32.42 -7.80 4.78
N GLU A 271 33.15 -6.69 4.88
CA GLU A 271 34.39 -6.60 5.68
C GLU A 271 34.19 -6.53 7.19
N LYS A 272 32.94 -6.31 7.65
CA LYS A 272 32.61 -6.16 9.07
C LYS A 272 31.82 -7.37 9.57
N MET A 273 32.32 -7.98 10.66
CA MET A 273 31.66 -9.17 11.25
C MET A 273 30.31 -8.84 11.91
N ASN A 274 30.11 -7.61 12.36
CA ASN A 274 28.96 -7.24 13.19
C ASN A 274 27.80 -6.65 12.39
N TRP A 275 26.58 -7.09 12.74
CA TRP A 275 25.34 -6.48 12.26
C TRP A 275 25.10 -5.12 12.95
N VAL A 276 24.64 -4.16 12.16
CA VAL A 276 24.15 -2.87 12.63
C VAL A 276 22.63 -2.86 12.58
N THR A 277 21.99 -2.78 13.73
CA THR A 277 20.54 -2.65 13.83
C THR A 277 20.13 -1.21 13.50
N PHE A 278 19.16 -1.04 12.58
CA PHE A 278 18.67 0.28 12.19
C PHE A 278 17.15 0.46 12.39
N GLY A 279 16.43 -0.61 12.67
CA GLY A 279 14.98 -0.58 12.78
C GLY A 279 14.41 -1.52 13.83
N LYS A 280 13.13 -1.27 14.19
CA LYS A 280 12.38 -2.00 15.23
C LYS A 280 11.36 -2.99 14.66
N GLY A 281 11.38 -3.17 13.33
CA GLY A 281 10.45 -4.06 12.64
C GLY A 281 9.14 -3.39 12.21
N TYR A 282 8.14 -4.22 11.93
CA TYR A 282 6.88 -3.81 11.35
C TYR A 282 5.84 -3.45 12.41
N ASN A 283 5.35 -2.21 12.36
CA ASN A 283 4.17 -1.78 13.10
C ASN A 283 3.07 -1.33 12.13
N LYS A 284 1.97 -2.07 12.11
CA LYS A 284 0.89 -1.85 11.14
C LYS A 284 0.24 -0.47 11.27
N VAL A 285 -0.15 -0.09 12.49
CA VAL A 285 -0.84 1.19 12.73
C VAL A 285 0.09 2.38 12.46
N GLU A 286 1.36 2.27 12.83
CA GLU A 286 2.37 3.30 12.55
C GLU A 286 2.57 3.49 11.04
N ALA A 287 2.65 2.40 10.25
CA ALA A 287 2.78 2.48 8.80
C ALA A 287 1.57 3.16 8.15
N PHE A 288 0.34 2.82 8.57
CA PHE A 288 -0.88 3.48 8.09
C PHE A 288 -0.95 4.95 8.51
N SER A 289 -0.55 5.26 9.74
CA SER A 289 -0.51 6.65 10.23
C SER A 289 0.51 7.48 9.44
N SER A 290 1.69 6.93 9.14
CA SER A 290 2.71 7.57 8.31
C SER A 290 2.21 7.80 6.88
N GLN A 291 1.51 6.82 6.31
CA GLN A 291 0.88 6.93 4.99
C GLN A 291 -0.17 8.05 4.94
N ILE A 292 -1.11 8.07 5.88
CA ILE A 292 -2.16 9.11 5.94
C ILE A 292 -1.54 10.48 6.21
N ARG A 293 -0.52 10.58 7.05
CA ARG A 293 0.22 11.83 7.29
C ARG A 293 0.83 12.36 6.00
N ASN A 294 1.56 11.53 5.25
CA ASN A 294 2.16 11.94 3.98
C ASN A 294 1.08 12.34 2.98
N PHE A 295 -0.03 11.59 2.86
CA PHE A 295 -1.16 11.96 2.03
C PHE A 295 -1.70 13.36 2.36
N VAL A 296 -1.98 13.64 3.64
CA VAL A 296 -2.45 14.97 4.08
C VAL A 296 -1.44 16.07 3.79
N GLN A 297 -0.14 15.82 4.03
CA GLN A 297 0.90 16.82 3.76
C GLN A 297 1.07 17.06 2.25
N SER A 298 0.90 16.02 1.44
CA SER A 298 0.93 16.14 -0.03
C SER A 298 -0.28 16.91 -0.57
N VAL A 299 -1.49 16.66 -0.07
CA VAL A 299 -2.69 17.45 -0.40
C VAL A 299 -2.49 18.92 -0.03
N ARG A 300 -1.80 19.21 1.06
CA ARG A 300 -1.47 20.57 1.50
C ARG A 300 -0.28 21.20 0.76
N GLY A 301 0.33 20.49 -0.17
CA GLY A 301 1.52 20.96 -0.92
C GLY A 301 2.78 21.13 -0.05
N LYS A 302 2.86 20.44 1.11
CA LYS A 302 3.99 20.54 2.04
C LYS A 302 5.02 19.45 1.88
N GLU A 303 4.62 18.30 1.32
CA GLU A 303 5.47 17.16 1.03
C GLU A 303 5.11 16.57 -0.33
N MET A 304 6.06 15.88 -0.94
CA MET A 304 5.76 15.04 -2.10
C MET A 304 5.15 13.71 -1.63
N PRO A 305 4.20 13.14 -2.38
CA PRO A 305 3.70 11.81 -2.08
C PRO A 305 4.83 10.79 -2.26
N LEU A 306 4.99 9.89 -1.28
CA LEU A 306 5.99 8.82 -1.37
C LEU A 306 5.60 7.76 -2.43
N ILE A 307 4.34 7.72 -2.80
CA ILE A 307 3.79 6.91 -3.88
C ILE A 307 3.04 7.85 -4.82
N THR A 308 3.55 8.04 -6.01
CA THR A 308 2.85 8.80 -7.05
C THR A 308 1.77 7.95 -7.72
N ALA A 309 0.86 8.58 -8.44
CA ALA A 309 -0.13 7.87 -9.25
C ALA A 309 0.55 6.98 -10.32
N GLU A 310 1.65 7.47 -10.93
CA GLU A 310 2.45 6.69 -11.88
C GLU A 310 3.13 5.48 -11.23
N ASP A 311 3.68 5.62 -10.02
CA ASP A 311 4.23 4.47 -9.28
C ASP A 311 3.19 3.37 -9.07
N ALA A 312 1.96 3.76 -8.74
CA ALA A 312 0.86 2.83 -8.54
C ALA A 312 0.48 2.11 -9.84
N LEU A 313 0.37 2.85 -10.95
CA LEU A 313 0.13 2.28 -12.28
C LEU A 313 1.24 1.31 -12.71
N GLU A 314 2.49 1.68 -12.53
CA GLU A 314 3.62 0.81 -12.87
C GLU A 314 3.63 -0.48 -12.03
N SER A 315 3.18 -0.42 -10.77
CA SER A 315 3.03 -1.62 -9.94
C SER A 315 1.93 -2.55 -10.48
N VAL A 316 0.81 -1.99 -10.98
CA VAL A 316 -0.25 -2.77 -11.65
C VAL A 316 0.28 -3.41 -12.93
N LYS A 317 1.03 -2.66 -13.77
CA LYS A 317 1.64 -3.21 -15.01
C LYS A 317 2.59 -4.37 -14.74
N VAL A 318 3.41 -4.30 -13.70
CA VAL A 318 4.32 -5.40 -13.34
C VAL A 318 3.55 -6.63 -12.88
N ILE A 319 2.47 -6.46 -12.12
CA ILE A 319 1.59 -7.56 -11.70
C ILE A 319 0.87 -8.17 -12.91
N ASP A 320 0.33 -7.35 -13.81
CA ASP A 320 -0.33 -7.82 -15.04
C ASP A 320 0.64 -8.63 -15.93
N ALA A 321 1.87 -8.14 -16.09
CA ALA A 321 2.91 -8.82 -16.86
C ALA A 321 3.45 -10.11 -16.20
N ALA A 322 3.15 -10.35 -14.92
CA ALA A 322 3.55 -11.55 -14.21
C ALA A 322 2.60 -12.74 -14.48
N TYR A 323 1.40 -12.49 -15.00
CA TYR A 323 0.43 -13.50 -15.41
C TYR A 323 0.65 -13.93 -16.86
#